data_6f478a4f8a0eb54e3d7c959ee96fe34c
#
_entry.id   6f478a4f8a0eb54e3d7c959ee96fe34c
#
_cell.length_a   1.000
_cell.length_b   1.000
_cell.length_c   1.000
_cell.angle_alpha   90.00
_cell.angle_beta   90.00
_cell.angle_gamma   90.00
#
_symmetry.space_group_name_H-M   'P 1'
#
loop_
_entity.id
_entity.type
_entity.pdbx_description
1 polymer ?
#
loop_
_entity_poly.entity_id
_entity_poly.type
_entity_poly.pdbx_seq_one_letter_code
_entity_poly.pdbx_strand_id
1 'polypeptide(L)'
;MKTLERLTISVVALVTASCASAPPMQAPTVNVTGDWVGAWACDDPTKGNGLVVMKLTQSGGRTMGDVNVTGMGVNLTNAGAEAAVSGDEVVLTKGTDVTGSFKVIGDKMEGPFQIATCRGKLTMAREPGKGTVTTSRLRSVATTVTELDVPSRWITLRGPQGGTLTMQVDDRVRNLSQVSVGDTVTVAYYESWAVALDKPGDPSGSIVVRTAPAGQPPAVFAARRSTIKAKVTKIDAGKPSVTFMGPRQEQEVSVADDPRVLARLQVGETYDVTYTENLAVAVEKSAKR
;
A
#
# COMPACT_ATOMS: atom_id res chain seq x y z
N MET A 1 -25.55 -58.41 -62.78
CA MET A 1 -24.52 -57.51 -62.26
C MET A 1 -25.24 -56.41 -61.47
N LYS A 2 -25.24 -56.49 -60.13
CA LYS A 2 -25.89 -55.53 -59.25
C LYS A 2 -24.78 -54.78 -58.51
N THR A 3 -24.66 -53.51 -58.84
CA THR A 3 -23.74 -52.51 -58.15
C THR A 3 -24.30 -52.20 -56.79
N LEU A 4 -23.48 -52.46 -55.77
CA LEU A 4 -23.74 -52.03 -54.37
C LEU A 4 -23.29 -50.57 -54.20
N GLU A 5 -24.21 -49.65 -53.94
CA GLU A 5 -23.91 -48.29 -53.50
C GLU A 5 -23.56 -48.32 -51.99
N ARG A 6 -22.40 -47.81 -51.64
CA ARG A 6 -21.98 -47.62 -50.25
C ARG A 6 -22.53 -46.30 -49.72
N LEU A 7 -23.42 -46.40 -48.75
CA LEU A 7 -23.95 -45.26 -47.99
C LEU A 7 -22.88 -44.83 -46.97
N THR A 8 -22.25 -43.66 -47.18
CA THR A 8 -21.38 -43.05 -46.20
C THR A 8 -22.20 -42.20 -45.25
N ILE A 9 -22.33 -42.64 -43.98
CA ILE A 9 -22.96 -41.89 -42.90
C ILE A 9 -21.91 -40.91 -42.37
N SER A 10 -22.05 -39.63 -42.67
CA SER A 10 -21.28 -38.57 -42.00
C SER A 10 -21.84 -38.31 -40.60
N VAL A 11 -21.07 -38.69 -39.59
CA VAL A 11 -21.35 -38.29 -38.21
C VAL A 11 -20.93 -36.85 -38.01
N VAL A 12 -21.89 -35.95 -37.97
CA VAL A 12 -21.67 -34.56 -37.56
C VAL A 12 -21.58 -34.57 -36.01
N ALA A 13 -20.36 -34.44 -35.51
CA ALA A 13 -20.13 -34.23 -34.09
C ALA A 13 -20.59 -32.82 -33.73
N LEU A 14 -21.72 -32.70 -33.04
CA LEU A 14 -22.13 -31.45 -32.41
C LEU A 14 -21.17 -31.18 -31.25
N VAL A 15 -20.26 -30.25 -31.43
CA VAL A 15 -19.47 -29.66 -30.35
C VAL A 15 -20.39 -28.72 -29.58
N THR A 16 -20.98 -29.20 -28.50
CA THR A 16 -21.66 -28.35 -27.54
C THR A 16 -20.59 -27.54 -26.78
N ALA A 17 -20.42 -26.29 -27.18
CA ALA A 17 -19.66 -25.33 -26.39
C ALA A 17 -20.39 -25.16 -25.05
N SER A 18 -19.91 -25.81 -23.99
CA SER A 18 -20.32 -25.51 -22.62
C SER A 18 -19.89 -24.08 -22.32
N CYS A 19 -20.83 -23.15 -22.35
CA CYS A 19 -20.66 -21.86 -21.69
C CYS A 19 -20.49 -22.18 -20.18
N ALA A 20 -19.25 -22.22 -19.70
CA ALA A 20 -18.98 -22.23 -18.28
C ALA A 20 -19.54 -20.92 -17.72
N SER A 21 -20.72 -20.99 -17.09
CA SER A 21 -21.30 -19.88 -16.35
C SER A 21 -20.29 -19.54 -15.23
N ALA A 22 -19.95 -18.24 -15.14
CA ALA A 22 -19.15 -17.74 -14.02
C ALA A 22 -19.77 -18.22 -12.70
N PRO A 23 -18.97 -18.67 -11.71
CA PRO A 23 -19.50 -19.13 -10.45
C PRO A 23 -20.35 -18.00 -9.81
N PRO A 24 -21.48 -18.34 -9.17
CA PRO A 24 -22.34 -17.36 -8.55
C PRO A 24 -21.55 -16.59 -7.49
N MET A 25 -21.64 -15.26 -7.52
CA MET A 25 -21.01 -14.40 -6.52
C MET A 25 -21.56 -14.74 -5.14
N GLN A 26 -20.68 -15.13 -4.24
CA GLN A 26 -21.04 -15.36 -2.84
C GLN A 26 -21.31 -14.05 -2.13
N ALA A 27 -22.22 -14.05 -1.15
CA ALA A 27 -22.40 -12.90 -0.28
C ALA A 27 -21.05 -12.58 0.42
N PRO A 28 -20.69 -11.30 0.55
CA PRO A 28 -19.45 -10.91 1.26
C PRO A 28 -19.44 -11.49 2.69
N THR A 29 -18.35 -12.12 3.06
CA THR A 29 -18.08 -12.57 4.44
C THR A 29 -17.17 -11.60 5.19
N VAL A 30 -16.64 -10.61 4.47
CA VAL A 30 -15.76 -9.56 5.00
C VAL A 30 -16.33 -8.18 4.70
N ASN A 31 -15.98 -7.21 5.55
CA ASN A 31 -16.23 -5.80 5.31
C ASN A 31 -14.89 -5.11 5.09
N VAL A 32 -14.68 -4.54 3.90
CA VAL A 32 -13.43 -3.86 3.52
C VAL A 32 -13.48 -2.35 3.68
N THR A 33 -14.56 -1.81 4.23
CA THR A 33 -14.64 -0.37 4.54
C THR A 33 -13.52 0.04 5.49
N GLY A 34 -12.83 1.11 5.16
CA GLY A 34 -11.76 1.68 5.98
C GLY A 34 -10.54 2.07 5.17
N ASP A 35 -9.54 2.53 5.90
CA ASP A 35 -8.25 2.91 5.35
C ASP A 35 -7.31 1.69 5.36
N TRP A 36 -6.68 1.44 4.21
CA TRP A 36 -5.75 0.33 4.02
C TRP A 36 -4.40 0.88 3.57
N VAL A 37 -3.34 0.38 4.14
CA VAL A 37 -1.98 0.78 3.80
C VAL A 37 -1.09 -0.43 3.63
N GLY A 38 -0.21 -0.39 2.65
CA GLY A 38 0.69 -1.51 2.40
C GLY A 38 1.70 -1.24 1.31
N ALA A 39 2.23 -2.34 0.80
CA ALA A 39 3.26 -2.31 -0.23
C ALA A 39 2.85 -3.18 -1.41
N TRP A 40 3.28 -2.77 -2.58
CA TRP A 40 3.24 -3.54 -3.81
C TRP A 40 4.67 -3.84 -4.28
N ALA A 41 4.85 -4.97 -4.90
CA ALA A 41 6.12 -5.33 -5.54
C ALA A 41 5.86 -6.17 -6.79
N CYS A 42 6.58 -5.86 -7.88
CA CYS A 42 6.56 -6.68 -9.08
C CYS A 42 7.31 -7.98 -8.86
N ASP A 43 6.89 -9.04 -9.56
CA ASP A 43 7.61 -10.34 -9.59
C ASP A 43 8.98 -10.17 -10.26
N ASP A 44 9.06 -9.31 -11.27
CA ASP A 44 10.29 -8.80 -11.83
C ASP A 44 10.67 -7.51 -11.06
N PRO A 45 11.67 -7.57 -10.18
CA PRO A 45 11.98 -6.45 -9.31
C PRO A 45 12.57 -5.24 -10.04
N THR A 46 13.00 -5.41 -11.30
CA THR A 46 13.44 -4.29 -12.15
C THR A 46 12.27 -3.41 -12.56
N LYS A 47 11.04 -3.91 -12.43
CA LYS A 47 9.79 -3.19 -12.75
C LYS A 47 9.19 -2.46 -11.56
N GLY A 48 9.68 -2.68 -10.36
CA GLY A 48 9.47 -1.81 -9.22
C GLY A 48 8.74 -2.38 -8.02
N ASN A 49 8.66 -1.52 -7.03
CA ASN A 49 7.90 -1.68 -5.80
C ASN A 49 7.49 -0.31 -5.27
N GLY A 50 6.63 -0.28 -4.27
CA GLY A 50 6.24 0.97 -3.65
C GLY A 50 5.20 0.81 -2.57
N LEU A 51 4.58 1.94 -2.22
CA LEU A 51 3.49 2.01 -1.25
C LEU A 51 2.15 2.14 -1.96
N VAL A 52 1.11 1.61 -1.30
CA VAL A 52 -0.28 1.80 -1.68
C VAL A 52 -1.09 2.18 -0.45
N VAL A 53 -1.94 3.17 -0.63
CA VAL A 53 -2.91 3.61 0.37
C VAL A 53 -4.27 3.61 -0.30
N MET A 54 -5.25 2.94 0.32
CA MET A 54 -6.62 2.90 -0.17
C MET A 54 -7.57 3.35 0.92
N LYS A 55 -8.56 4.14 0.54
CA LYS A 55 -9.71 4.47 1.38
C LYS A 55 -10.94 3.88 0.74
N LEU A 56 -11.47 2.83 1.34
CA LEU A 56 -12.54 2.02 0.77
C LEU A 56 -13.85 2.19 1.52
N THR A 57 -14.95 2.17 0.77
CA THR A 57 -16.33 2.12 1.31
C THR A 57 -17.07 0.98 0.62
N GLN A 58 -17.53 0.00 1.40
CA GLN A 58 -18.27 -1.15 0.93
C GLN A 58 -19.77 -0.99 1.15
N SER A 59 -20.55 -1.32 0.11
CA SER A 59 -22.01 -1.44 0.14
C SER A 59 -22.42 -2.76 -0.50
N GLY A 60 -22.80 -3.74 0.32
CA GLY A 60 -23.04 -5.11 -0.15
C GLY A 60 -21.82 -5.73 -0.80
N GLY A 61 -21.97 -6.28 -2.00
CA GLY A 61 -20.89 -6.86 -2.80
C GLY A 61 -20.07 -5.86 -3.62
N ARG A 62 -20.28 -4.54 -3.46
CA ARG A 62 -19.55 -3.49 -4.17
C ARG A 62 -18.70 -2.67 -3.21
N THR A 63 -17.55 -2.28 -3.67
CA THR A 63 -16.64 -1.40 -2.95
C THR A 63 -16.18 -0.31 -3.90
N MET A 64 -16.16 0.92 -3.39
CA MET A 64 -15.62 2.10 -4.09
C MET A 64 -14.66 2.82 -3.15
N GLY A 65 -13.72 3.54 -3.72
CA GLY A 65 -12.80 4.34 -2.92
C GLY A 65 -11.69 4.98 -3.73
N ASP A 66 -10.81 5.64 -3.01
CA ASP A 66 -9.64 6.30 -3.56
C ASP A 66 -8.39 5.46 -3.33
N VAL A 67 -7.55 5.38 -4.33
CA VAL A 67 -6.28 4.65 -4.30
C VAL A 67 -5.14 5.61 -4.62
N ASN A 68 -4.15 5.63 -3.74
CA ASN A 68 -2.88 6.31 -3.94
C ASN A 68 -1.78 5.25 -4.04
N VAL A 69 -1.04 5.25 -5.14
CA VAL A 69 0.07 4.34 -5.37
C VAL A 69 1.31 5.16 -5.66
N THR A 70 2.38 4.91 -4.95
CA THR A 70 3.68 5.55 -5.18
C THR A 70 4.77 4.50 -5.27
N GLY A 71 5.78 4.76 -6.08
CA GLY A 71 6.92 3.88 -6.24
C GLY A 71 7.54 4.01 -7.61
N MET A 72 8.43 3.11 -7.94
CA MET A 72 9.17 3.10 -9.21
C MET A 72 8.24 3.23 -10.42
N GLY A 73 8.32 4.35 -11.15
CA GLY A 73 7.56 4.58 -12.37
C GLY A 73 6.03 4.68 -12.20
N VAL A 74 5.52 4.59 -10.97
CA VAL A 74 4.08 4.67 -10.70
C VAL A 74 3.82 5.76 -9.66
N ASN A 75 3.00 6.74 -10.04
CA ASN A 75 2.51 7.76 -9.13
C ASN A 75 1.03 8.04 -9.47
N LEU A 76 0.12 7.33 -8.79
CA LEU A 76 -1.33 7.55 -8.90
C LEU A 76 -1.79 8.24 -7.62
N THR A 77 -2.48 9.35 -7.77
CA THR A 77 -3.02 10.11 -6.65
C THR A 77 -4.53 10.24 -6.80
N ASN A 78 -5.26 9.87 -5.75
CA ASN A 78 -6.73 9.91 -5.70
C ASN A 78 -7.38 9.23 -6.93
N ALA A 79 -6.80 8.13 -7.38
CA ALA A 79 -7.37 7.33 -8.45
C ALA A 79 -8.62 6.61 -7.91
N GLY A 80 -9.78 6.94 -8.44
CA GLY A 80 -11.01 6.24 -8.10
C GLY A 80 -10.93 4.77 -8.49
N ALA A 81 -11.27 3.86 -7.60
CA ALA A 81 -11.31 2.43 -7.84
C ALA A 81 -12.65 1.83 -7.44
N GLU A 82 -13.10 0.87 -8.23
CA GLU A 82 -14.25 0.03 -7.91
C GLU A 82 -13.80 -1.43 -7.79
N ALA A 83 -14.36 -2.15 -6.83
CA ALA A 83 -14.11 -3.56 -6.62
C ALA A 83 -15.39 -4.32 -6.30
N ALA A 84 -15.43 -5.59 -6.68
CA ALA A 84 -16.43 -6.54 -6.24
C ALA A 84 -15.90 -7.30 -5.03
N VAL A 85 -16.77 -7.56 -4.03
CA VAL A 85 -16.45 -8.39 -2.86
C VAL A 85 -17.33 -9.62 -2.91
N SER A 86 -16.71 -10.79 -2.93
CA SER A 86 -17.38 -12.10 -2.93
C SER A 86 -16.73 -13.01 -1.91
N GLY A 87 -17.48 -13.43 -0.90
CA GLY A 87 -16.88 -14.15 0.23
C GLY A 87 -15.81 -13.28 0.92
N ASP A 88 -14.59 -13.76 0.98
CA ASP A 88 -13.41 -13.08 1.52
C ASP A 88 -12.46 -12.49 0.43
N GLU A 89 -12.93 -12.47 -0.82
CA GLU A 89 -12.16 -12.00 -1.97
C GLU A 89 -12.63 -10.63 -2.47
N VAL A 90 -11.68 -9.76 -2.80
CA VAL A 90 -11.87 -8.43 -3.38
C VAL A 90 -11.25 -8.41 -4.78
N VAL A 91 -12.05 -8.19 -5.81
CA VAL A 91 -11.61 -8.14 -7.20
C VAL A 91 -11.80 -6.72 -7.73
N LEU A 92 -10.71 -6.10 -8.19
CA LEU A 92 -10.77 -4.79 -8.85
C LEU A 92 -11.53 -4.91 -10.18
N THR A 93 -12.55 -4.08 -10.34
CA THR A 93 -13.44 -4.14 -11.51
C THR A 93 -13.33 -2.93 -12.43
N LYS A 94 -12.94 -1.78 -11.89
CA LYS A 94 -12.87 -0.52 -12.64
C LYS A 94 -12.03 0.54 -11.92
N GLY A 95 -11.51 1.50 -12.69
CA GLY A 95 -11.03 2.78 -12.17
C GLY A 95 -9.52 3.00 -12.26
N THR A 96 -8.74 1.95 -12.51
CA THR A 96 -7.30 2.06 -12.75
C THR A 96 -6.89 1.05 -13.81
N ASP A 97 -5.75 1.25 -14.48
CA ASP A 97 -5.14 0.21 -15.33
C ASP A 97 -4.60 -0.96 -14.50
N VAL A 98 -5.06 -1.08 -13.25
CA VAL A 98 -4.70 -2.13 -12.31
C VAL A 98 -5.79 -3.19 -12.28
N THR A 99 -5.42 -4.43 -12.50
CA THR A 99 -6.27 -5.59 -12.23
C THR A 99 -5.70 -6.36 -11.04
N GLY A 100 -6.56 -6.92 -10.20
CA GLY A 100 -6.10 -7.68 -9.04
C GLY A 100 -7.24 -8.39 -8.33
N SER A 101 -6.88 -9.46 -7.65
CA SER A 101 -7.74 -10.24 -6.78
C SER A 101 -7.04 -10.41 -5.43
N PHE A 102 -7.69 -9.97 -4.36
CA PHE A 102 -7.08 -9.88 -3.05
C PHE A 102 -7.92 -10.64 -2.03
N LYS A 103 -7.28 -11.48 -1.24
CA LYS A 103 -7.90 -12.18 -0.12
C LYS A 103 -7.80 -11.33 1.14
N VAL A 104 -8.91 -11.26 1.87
CA VAL A 104 -9.01 -10.52 3.14
C VAL A 104 -9.12 -11.50 4.29
N ILE A 105 -8.19 -11.39 5.24
CA ILE A 105 -8.17 -12.21 6.47
C ILE A 105 -8.00 -11.26 7.66
N GLY A 106 -9.09 -10.99 8.37
CA GLY A 106 -9.09 -9.97 9.45
C GLY A 106 -8.73 -8.60 8.89
N ASP A 107 -7.68 -7.99 9.43
CA ASP A 107 -7.17 -6.69 9.02
C ASP A 107 -6.01 -6.77 7.99
N LYS A 108 -5.89 -7.88 7.30
CA LYS A 108 -4.91 -8.07 6.22
C LYS A 108 -5.61 -8.30 4.89
N MET A 109 -5.08 -7.71 3.82
CA MET A 109 -5.51 -7.89 2.45
C MET A 109 -4.27 -8.19 1.61
N GLU A 110 -4.24 -9.30 0.91
CA GLU A 110 -3.12 -9.65 0.04
C GLU A 110 -3.56 -10.41 -1.20
N GLY A 111 -2.80 -10.24 -2.28
CA GLY A 111 -3.07 -10.98 -3.51
C GLY A 111 -2.25 -10.50 -4.69
N PRO A 112 -2.39 -11.17 -5.82
CA PRO A 112 -1.76 -10.78 -7.06
C PRO A 112 -2.40 -9.52 -7.65
N PHE A 113 -1.59 -8.72 -8.31
CA PHE A 113 -2.03 -7.59 -9.12
C PHE A 113 -1.27 -7.53 -10.45
N GLN A 114 -1.82 -6.80 -11.38
CA GLN A 114 -1.16 -6.44 -12.63
C GLN A 114 -1.44 -4.97 -12.95
N ILE A 115 -0.37 -4.22 -13.27
CA ILE A 115 -0.44 -2.86 -13.79
C ILE A 115 0.55 -2.74 -14.95
N ALA A 116 0.08 -2.36 -16.14
CA ALA A 116 0.91 -2.27 -17.34
C ALA A 116 1.79 -3.54 -17.52
N THR A 117 3.11 -3.41 -17.44
CA THR A 117 4.06 -4.51 -17.58
C THR A 117 4.44 -5.18 -16.26
N CYS A 118 3.96 -4.67 -15.12
CA CYS A 118 4.23 -5.21 -13.80
C CYS A 118 3.14 -6.21 -13.40
N ARG A 119 3.54 -7.46 -13.16
CA ARG A 119 2.79 -8.43 -12.35
C ARG A 119 3.46 -8.56 -11.02
N GLY A 120 2.69 -8.73 -9.95
CA GLY A 120 3.29 -8.81 -8.65
C GLY A 120 2.29 -9.08 -7.52
N LYS A 121 2.73 -8.83 -6.31
CA LYS A 121 1.94 -9.03 -5.10
C LYS A 121 1.72 -7.71 -4.37
N LEU A 122 0.47 -7.50 -3.95
CA LEU A 122 0.04 -6.46 -3.04
C LEU A 122 -0.16 -7.06 -1.64
N THR A 123 0.33 -6.39 -0.62
CA THR A 123 0.09 -6.74 0.78
C THR A 123 -0.26 -5.49 1.55
N MET A 124 -1.43 -5.48 2.18
CA MET A 124 -1.95 -4.34 2.92
C MET A 124 -2.42 -4.74 4.30
N ALA A 125 -2.39 -3.78 5.22
CA ALA A 125 -3.06 -3.88 6.51
C ALA A 125 -4.12 -2.79 6.61
N ARG A 126 -5.24 -3.11 7.26
CA ARG A 126 -6.24 -2.12 7.59
C ARG A 126 -5.71 -1.23 8.70
N GLU A 127 -5.87 0.07 8.54
CA GLU A 127 -5.75 0.99 9.66
C GLU A 127 -6.89 0.75 10.68
N PRO A 128 -6.67 0.93 11.98
CA PRO A 128 -7.70 0.71 12.97
C PRO A 128 -8.99 1.47 12.63
N GLY A 129 -10.10 0.77 12.48
CA GLY A 129 -11.37 1.25 11.89
C GLY A 129 -12.45 1.56 12.89
N LYS A 130 -13.47 0.87 13.17
CA LYS A 130 -14.69 1.31 13.87
C LYS A 130 -14.40 2.07 15.17
N GLY A 131 -14.91 3.29 15.26
CA GLY A 131 -14.68 4.17 16.42
C GLY A 131 -13.30 4.83 16.40
N THR A 132 -12.56 4.76 15.31
CA THR A 132 -11.24 5.35 15.17
C THR A 132 -11.31 6.61 14.31
N VAL A 133 -10.54 7.58 14.68
CA VAL A 133 -10.31 8.80 13.90
C VAL A 133 -8.90 8.75 13.37
N THR A 134 -8.73 8.87 12.05
CA THR A 134 -7.42 8.72 11.41
C THR A 134 -7.06 9.98 10.64
N THR A 135 -5.84 10.46 10.82
CA THR A 135 -5.19 11.40 9.91
C THR A 135 -3.96 10.74 9.32
N SER A 136 -3.73 10.92 8.04
CA SER A 136 -2.60 10.29 7.36
C SER A 136 -1.95 11.21 6.36
N ARG A 137 -0.68 10.97 6.09
CA ARG A 137 0.11 11.73 5.12
C ARG A 137 1.00 10.79 4.32
N LEU A 138 0.90 10.87 3.02
CA LEU A 138 1.80 10.20 2.09
C LEU A 138 2.67 11.25 1.38
N ARG A 139 3.96 11.06 1.37
CA ARG A 139 4.92 11.88 0.64
C ARG A 139 5.83 11.01 -0.18
N SER A 140 6.16 11.46 -1.38
CA SER A 140 7.16 10.81 -2.22
C SER A 140 8.10 11.85 -2.79
N VAL A 141 9.37 11.52 -2.86
CA VAL A 141 10.39 12.35 -3.47
C VAL A 141 11.33 11.47 -4.31
N ALA A 142 11.58 11.91 -5.54
CA ALA A 142 12.61 11.35 -6.39
C ALA A 142 13.89 12.17 -6.22
N THR A 143 15.00 11.49 -5.99
CA THR A 143 16.34 12.07 -5.81
C THR A 143 17.30 11.43 -6.78
N THR A 144 18.42 12.08 -7.07
CA THR A 144 19.48 11.52 -7.93
C THR A 144 20.71 11.20 -7.09
N VAL A 145 21.31 10.03 -7.30
CA VAL A 145 22.60 9.68 -6.71
C VAL A 145 23.69 10.56 -7.30
N THR A 146 24.34 11.34 -6.49
CA THR A 146 25.46 12.21 -6.92
C THR A 146 26.81 11.64 -6.51
N GLU A 147 26.88 10.91 -5.41
CA GLU A 147 28.08 10.24 -4.93
C GLU A 147 27.73 8.90 -4.31
N LEU A 148 28.61 7.92 -4.44
CA LEU A 148 28.46 6.61 -3.84
C LEU A 148 29.82 6.01 -3.50
N ASP A 149 30.02 5.67 -2.23
CA ASP A 149 31.11 4.86 -1.74
C ASP A 149 30.57 3.53 -1.22
N VAL A 150 30.68 2.49 -2.05
CA VAL A 150 30.16 1.15 -1.73
C VAL A 150 30.88 0.50 -0.55
N PRO A 151 32.22 0.56 -0.42
CA PRO A 151 32.94 0.00 0.72
C PRO A 151 32.54 0.57 2.07
N SER A 152 32.44 1.88 2.20
CA SER A 152 32.04 2.57 3.43
C SER A 152 30.51 2.74 3.56
N ARG A 153 29.77 2.37 2.50
CA ARG A 153 28.32 2.44 2.39
C ARG A 153 27.75 3.85 2.50
N TRP A 154 28.49 4.86 2.08
CA TRP A 154 28.00 6.22 2.02
C TRP A 154 27.38 6.54 0.65
N ILE A 155 26.25 7.23 0.67
CA ILE A 155 25.55 7.71 -0.52
C ILE A 155 25.17 9.18 -0.35
N THR A 156 25.35 9.98 -1.40
CA THR A 156 24.86 11.34 -1.48
C THR A 156 23.75 11.42 -2.51
N LEU A 157 22.60 11.90 -2.08
CA LEU A 157 21.39 12.07 -2.87
C LEU A 157 21.14 13.56 -3.08
N ARG A 158 20.76 13.95 -4.30
CA ARG A 158 20.32 15.30 -4.63
C ARG A 158 18.83 15.31 -4.87
N GLY A 159 18.11 16.11 -4.10
CA GLY A 159 16.67 16.33 -4.27
C GLY A 159 16.34 17.24 -5.49
N PRO A 160 15.06 17.29 -5.87
CA PRO A 160 14.62 18.05 -7.04
C PRO A 160 14.81 19.56 -6.92
N GLN A 161 14.95 20.08 -5.69
CA GLN A 161 15.24 21.49 -5.41
C GLN A 161 16.74 21.77 -5.22
N GLY A 162 17.63 20.81 -5.55
CA GLY A 162 19.08 20.95 -5.49
C GLY A 162 19.71 20.68 -4.12
N GLY A 163 18.91 20.55 -3.06
CA GLY A 163 19.43 20.15 -1.74
C GLY A 163 20.04 18.76 -1.76
N THR A 164 21.11 18.53 -1.00
CA THR A 164 21.81 17.26 -0.91
C THR A 164 21.67 16.65 0.46
N LEU A 165 21.58 15.30 0.50
CA LEU A 165 21.58 14.49 1.71
C LEU A 165 22.65 13.42 1.58
N THR A 166 23.63 13.42 2.50
CA THR A 166 24.62 12.35 2.60
C THR A 166 24.27 11.46 3.79
N MET A 167 24.22 10.14 3.58
CA MET A 167 23.84 9.19 4.60
C MET A 167 24.57 7.87 4.43
N GLN A 168 24.69 7.13 5.53
CA GLN A 168 25.18 5.76 5.51
C GLN A 168 24.03 4.80 5.25
N VAL A 169 24.21 3.89 4.31
CA VAL A 169 23.21 2.87 3.94
C VAL A 169 23.35 1.68 4.87
N ASP A 170 22.22 1.28 5.48
CA ASP A 170 22.14 0.15 6.40
C ASP A 170 22.64 -1.17 5.75
N ASP A 171 23.29 -2.03 6.53
CA ASP A 171 23.87 -3.29 6.08
C ASP A 171 22.86 -4.30 5.52
N ARG A 172 21.59 -4.16 5.91
CA ARG A 172 20.49 -4.96 5.37
C ARG A 172 20.20 -4.70 3.90
N VAL A 173 20.63 -3.55 3.35
CA VAL A 173 20.56 -3.25 1.91
C VAL A 173 21.67 -4.00 1.18
N ARG A 174 21.39 -5.21 0.69
CA ARG A 174 22.42 -6.14 0.17
C ARG A 174 22.97 -5.77 -1.21
N ASN A 175 22.23 -4.98 -2.00
CA ASN A 175 22.52 -4.76 -3.42
C ASN A 175 23.06 -3.34 -3.71
N LEU A 176 23.70 -2.71 -2.73
CA LEU A 176 24.23 -1.34 -2.87
C LEU A 176 25.23 -1.22 -4.04
N SER A 177 25.98 -2.29 -4.32
CA SER A 177 26.91 -2.35 -5.47
C SER A 177 26.24 -2.25 -6.84
N GLN A 178 24.93 -2.40 -6.90
CA GLN A 178 24.16 -2.21 -8.14
C GLN A 178 23.75 -0.75 -8.37
N VAL A 179 23.87 0.11 -7.35
CA VAL A 179 23.60 1.54 -7.49
C VAL A 179 24.75 2.20 -8.24
N SER A 180 24.45 3.19 -9.02
CA SER A 180 25.41 4.00 -9.75
C SER A 180 25.12 5.48 -9.58
N VAL A 181 26.14 6.33 -9.68
CA VAL A 181 25.95 7.78 -9.80
C VAL A 181 25.09 8.05 -11.04
N GLY A 182 24.08 8.92 -10.89
CA GLY A 182 23.06 9.21 -11.88
C GLY A 182 21.78 8.39 -11.77
N ASP A 183 21.76 7.30 -10.99
CA ASP A 183 20.52 6.57 -10.74
C ASP A 183 19.51 7.42 -9.96
N THR A 184 18.23 7.16 -10.18
CA THR A 184 17.14 7.80 -9.43
C THR A 184 16.80 6.96 -8.21
N VAL A 185 16.73 7.58 -7.04
CA VAL A 185 16.25 6.97 -5.80
C VAL A 185 14.93 7.61 -5.43
N THR A 186 13.86 6.83 -5.48
CA THR A 186 12.53 7.24 -5.02
C THR A 186 12.36 6.83 -3.57
N VAL A 187 12.05 7.81 -2.72
CA VAL A 187 11.71 7.61 -1.31
C VAL A 187 10.24 7.93 -1.14
N ALA A 188 9.45 6.98 -0.69
CA ALA A 188 8.06 7.17 -0.30
C ALA A 188 7.92 6.98 1.21
N TYR A 189 7.28 7.94 1.87
CA TYR A 189 7.05 7.97 3.31
C TYR A 189 5.57 8.16 3.60
N TYR A 190 5.03 7.25 4.39
CA TYR A 190 3.67 7.31 4.89
C TYR A 190 3.69 7.36 6.40
N GLU A 191 2.92 8.26 6.97
CA GLU A 191 2.61 8.30 8.39
C GLU A 191 1.11 8.40 8.61
N SER A 192 0.61 7.77 9.65
CA SER A 192 -0.76 7.95 10.11
C SER A 192 -0.86 7.95 11.63
N TRP A 193 -1.86 8.66 12.13
CA TRP A 193 -2.27 8.70 13.52
C TRP A 193 -3.73 8.29 13.58
N ALA A 194 -3.99 7.17 14.25
CA ALA A 194 -5.32 6.63 14.43
C ALA A 194 -5.66 6.63 15.92
N VAL A 195 -6.73 7.33 16.28
CA VAL A 195 -7.21 7.45 17.66
C VAL A 195 -8.43 6.58 17.83
N ALA A 196 -8.34 5.53 18.62
CA ALA A 196 -9.49 4.70 18.98
C ALA A 196 -10.39 5.42 19.98
N LEU A 197 -11.66 5.57 19.64
CA LEU A 197 -12.66 6.23 20.49
C LEU A 197 -13.40 5.24 21.40
N ASP A 198 -13.15 3.94 21.21
CA ASP A 198 -13.67 2.87 22.05
C ASP A 198 -12.75 2.63 23.27
N LYS A 199 -13.12 1.66 24.11
CA LYS A 199 -12.32 1.33 25.29
C LYS A 199 -10.87 1.02 24.95
N PRO A 200 -9.91 1.60 25.67
CA PRO A 200 -8.50 1.35 25.45
C PRO A 200 -8.15 -0.15 25.56
N GLY A 201 -7.44 -0.63 24.53
CA GLY A 201 -6.81 -1.95 24.51
C GLY A 201 -5.43 -1.97 25.17
N ASP A 202 -4.66 -3.01 24.94
CA ASP A 202 -3.27 -3.09 25.42
C ASP A 202 -2.31 -2.42 24.44
N PRO A 203 -1.27 -1.73 24.94
CA PRO A 203 -0.21 -1.20 24.10
C PRO A 203 0.45 -2.30 23.26
N SER A 204 0.64 -2.03 21.99
CA SER A 204 1.23 -2.99 21.06
C SER A 204 2.19 -2.31 20.10
N GLY A 205 3.09 -3.07 19.50
CA GLY A 205 4.00 -2.56 18.50
C GLY A 205 4.49 -3.66 17.58
N SER A 206 4.74 -3.30 16.33
CA SER A 206 5.36 -4.18 15.35
C SER A 206 6.31 -3.39 14.46
N ILE A 207 7.40 -4.05 14.06
CA ILE A 207 8.34 -3.52 13.07
C ILE A 207 8.54 -4.60 12.03
N VAL A 208 8.36 -4.24 10.76
CA VAL A 208 8.62 -5.11 9.61
C VAL A 208 9.63 -4.40 8.71
N VAL A 209 10.72 -5.08 8.38
CA VAL A 209 11.69 -4.59 7.39
C VAL A 209 11.83 -5.66 6.32
N ARG A 210 11.72 -5.26 5.08
CA ARG A 210 11.96 -6.11 3.89
C ARG A 210 12.95 -5.41 2.99
N THR A 211 13.86 -6.19 2.42
CA THR A 211 14.85 -5.71 1.45
C THR A 211 14.69 -6.50 0.16
N ALA A 212 15.11 -5.92 -0.95
CA ALA A 212 15.17 -6.64 -2.22
C ALA A 212 16.06 -7.89 -2.11
N PRO A 213 15.69 -9.00 -2.77
CA PRO A 213 16.54 -10.18 -2.87
C PRO A 213 17.90 -9.86 -3.50
N ALA A 214 18.89 -10.74 -3.27
CA ALA A 214 20.19 -10.60 -3.89
C ALA A 214 20.08 -10.63 -5.44
N GLY A 215 20.87 -9.80 -6.11
CA GLY A 215 20.84 -9.68 -7.58
C GLY A 215 19.80 -8.72 -8.13
N GLN A 216 18.95 -8.13 -7.29
CA GLN A 216 17.90 -7.20 -7.70
C GLN A 216 18.30 -5.73 -7.42
N PRO A 217 17.71 -4.73 -8.11
CA PRO A 217 17.90 -3.33 -7.76
C PRO A 217 17.61 -3.09 -6.26
N PRO A 218 18.41 -2.27 -5.57
CA PRO A 218 18.23 -2.03 -4.17
C PRO A 218 16.86 -1.45 -3.86
N ALA A 219 16.15 -2.09 -2.96
CA ALA A 219 14.88 -1.59 -2.44
C ALA A 219 14.74 -1.97 -0.97
N VAL A 220 14.17 -1.08 -0.20
CA VAL A 220 13.88 -1.29 1.22
C VAL A 220 12.43 -0.89 1.48
N PHE A 221 11.73 -1.71 2.20
CA PHE A 221 10.45 -1.38 2.81
C PHE A 221 10.59 -1.56 4.31
N ALA A 222 10.28 -0.52 5.07
CA ALA A 222 10.20 -0.57 6.52
C ALA A 222 8.81 -0.10 6.95
N ALA A 223 8.16 -0.88 7.81
CA ALA A 223 6.90 -0.54 8.41
C ALA A 223 7.03 -0.62 9.93
N ARG A 224 6.56 0.40 10.61
CA ARG A 224 6.45 0.45 12.06
C ARG A 224 5.04 0.81 12.45
N ARG A 225 4.46 0.05 13.35
CA ARG A 225 3.18 0.36 13.99
C ARG A 225 3.38 0.32 15.50
N SER A 226 2.84 1.29 16.21
CA SER A 226 2.90 1.37 17.66
C SER A 226 1.58 1.92 18.18
N THR A 227 0.94 1.19 19.08
CA THR A 227 -0.25 1.65 19.81
C THR A 227 0.14 1.98 21.24
N ILE A 228 -0.17 3.19 21.66
CA ILE A 228 0.12 3.70 23.01
C ILE A 228 -1.14 4.31 23.61
N LYS A 229 -1.20 4.34 24.94
CA LYS A 229 -2.18 5.16 25.65
C LYS A 229 -1.67 6.58 25.72
N ALA A 230 -2.47 7.54 25.23
CA ALA A 230 -2.10 8.93 25.22
C ALA A 230 -3.27 9.81 25.68
N LYS A 231 -2.98 10.78 26.53
CA LYS A 231 -3.95 11.75 27.04
C LYS A 231 -4.00 12.96 26.12
N VAL A 232 -5.20 13.38 25.73
CA VAL A 232 -5.38 14.65 25.00
C VAL A 232 -5.12 15.81 25.96
N THR A 233 -4.11 16.63 25.65
CA THR A 233 -3.74 17.82 26.45
C THR A 233 -4.24 19.10 25.83
N LYS A 234 -4.38 19.16 24.49
CA LYS A 234 -4.84 20.34 23.78
C LYS A 234 -5.58 19.96 22.51
N ILE A 235 -6.62 20.73 22.19
CA ILE A 235 -7.31 20.71 20.89
C ILE A 235 -7.29 22.14 20.35
N ASP A 236 -6.82 22.33 19.12
CA ASP A 236 -6.75 23.61 18.46
C ASP A 236 -7.60 23.58 17.18
N ALA A 237 -8.76 24.26 17.22
CA ALA A 237 -9.66 24.32 16.07
C ALA A 237 -9.21 25.38 15.03
N GLY A 238 -8.45 26.40 15.44
CA GLY A 238 -7.93 27.43 14.53
C GLY A 238 -6.75 26.92 13.67
N LYS A 239 -5.98 26.00 14.25
CA LYS A 239 -4.95 25.22 13.55
C LYS A 239 -5.31 23.74 13.73
N PRO A 240 -6.16 23.16 12.87
CA PRO A 240 -6.73 21.85 13.14
C PRO A 240 -5.70 20.83 13.61
N SER A 241 -5.52 20.72 14.93
CA SER A 241 -4.52 19.86 15.57
C SER A 241 -4.96 19.37 16.94
N VAL A 242 -4.41 18.23 17.35
CA VAL A 242 -4.57 17.64 18.68
C VAL A 242 -3.20 17.41 19.26
N THR A 243 -3.01 17.76 20.53
CA THR A 243 -1.80 17.44 21.27
C THR A 243 -2.07 16.28 22.21
N PHE A 244 -1.27 15.25 22.10
CA PHE A 244 -1.31 14.05 22.92
C PHE A 244 -0.09 13.99 23.84
N MET A 245 -0.30 13.72 25.12
CA MET A 245 0.75 13.32 26.06
C MET A 245 0.86 11.80 26.03
N GLY A 246 1.91 11.32 25.40
CA GLY A 246 2.30 9.91 25.42
C GLY A 246 3.16 9.56 26.64
N PRO A 247 3.66 8.32 26.74
CA PRO A 247 4.48 7.87 27.88
C PRO A 247 5.82 8.60 28.03
N ARG A 248 6.31 9.24 26.97
CA ARG A 248 7.65 9.89 26.94
C ARG A 248 7.60 11.39 26.68
N GLN A 249 6.66 11.85 25.87
CA GLN A 249 6.61 13.25 25.38
C GLN A 249 5.22 13.62 24.87
N GLU A 250 5.01 14.93 24.77
CA GLU A 250 3.89 15.47 24.01
C GLU A 250 4.14 15.40 22.50
N GLN A 251 3.07 15.14 21.76
CA GLN A 251 3.08 15.11 20.31
C GLN A 251 1.88 15.89 19.77
N GLU A 252 2.12 16.94 18.99
CA GLU A 252 1.09 17.63 18.24
C GLU A 252 0.86 16.92 16.90
N VAL A 253 -0.40 16.56 16.61
CA VAL A 253 -0.81 15.90 15.39
C VAL A 253 -1.77 16.80 14.63
N SER A 254 -1.40 17.18 13.40
CA SER A 254 -2.29 17.91 12.51
C SER A 254 -3.40 17.00 12.02
N VAL A 255 -4.64 17.46 12.07
CA VAL A 255 -5.84 16.79 11.55
C VAL A 255 -6.53 17.65 10.47
N ALA A 256 -5.74 18.46 9.77
CA ALA A 256 -6.24 19.39 8.75
C ALA A 256 -7.00 18.66 7.61
N ASP A 257 -6.65 17.41 7.35
CA ASP A 257 -7.29 16.59 6.31
C ASP A 257 -8.70 16.11 6.73
N ASP A 258 -9.00 16.00 8.02
CA ASP A 258 -10.34 15.76 8.55
C ASP A 258 -10.56 16.47 9.90
N PRO A 259 -10.88 17.77 9.89
CA PRO A 259 -11.10 18.54 11.13
C PRO A 259 -12.27 18.05 12.00
N ARG A 260 -13.19 17.26 11.45
CA ARG A 260 -14.32 16.68 12.21
C ARG A 260 -13.89 15.76 13.32
N VAL A 261 -12.65 15.25 13.25
CA VAL A 261 -11.98 14.50 14.29
C VAL A 261 -11.98 15.24 15.63
N LEU A 262 -11.76 16.56 15.61
CA LEU A 262 -11.68 17.38 16.81
C LEU A 262 -12.95 17.32 17.67
N ALA A 263 -14.11 17.26 17.03
CA ALA A 263 -15.41 17.20 17.72
C ALA A 263 -15.66 15.87 18.46
N ARG A 264 -14.85 14.86 18.20
CA ARG A 264 -14.97 13.51 18.79
C ARG A 264 -13.98 13.26 19.92
N LEU A 265 -13.04 14.17 20.16
CA LEU A 265 -12.03 14.07 21.18
C LEU A 265 -12.32 15.06 22.31
N GLN A 266 -11.89 14.71 23.55
CA GLN A 266 -12.07 15.56 24.72
C GLN A 266 -10.73 15.78 25.40
N VAL A 267 -10.42 17.04 25.75
CA VAL A 267 -9.23 17.37 26.53
C VAL A 267 -9.34 16.73 27.93
N GLY A 268 -8.29 16.07 28.34
CA GLY A 268 -8.23 15.35 29.61
C GLY A 268 -8.48 13.86 29.49
N GLU A 269 -9.14 13.39 28.45
CA GLU A 269 -9.42 11.98 28.21
C GLU A 269 -8.21 11.24 27.64
N THR A 270 -8.15 9.93 27.89
CA THR A 270 -7.07 9.05 27.42
C THR A 270 -7.61 8.10 26.36
N TYR A 271 -6.91 8.05 25.25
CA TYR A 271 -7.25 7.24 24.08
C TYR A 271 -6.10 6.29 23.71
N ASP A 272 -6.43 5.18 23.05
CA ASP A 272 -5.42 4.40 22.32
C ASP A 272 -5.10 5.11 21.02
N VAL A 273 -3.84 5.51 20.91
CA VAL A 273 -3.32 6.17 19.71
C VAL A 273 -2.38 5.23 18.98
N THR A 274 -2.75 4.85 17.77
CA THR A 274 -1.91 4.04 16.89
C THR A 274 -1.17 4.96 15.92
N TYR A 275 0.14 4.94 16.01
CA TYR A 275 1.04 5.56 15.02
C TYR A 275 1.53 4.51 14.05
N THR A 276 1.36 4.77 12.77
CA THR A 276 1.89 3.94 11.69
C THR A 276 2.85 4.76 10.84
N GLU A 277 4.00 4.18 10.60
CA GLU A 277 5.05 4.77 9.77
C GLU A 277 5.53 3.72 8.77
N ASN A 278 5.49 4.06 7.48
CA ASN A 278 6.00 3.21 6.43
C ASN A 278 6.98 3.99 5.56
N LEU A 279 8.10 3.38 5.27
CA LEU A 279 9.14 3.90 4.39
C LEU A 279 9.39 2.90 3.28
N ALA A 280 9.29 3.33 2.04
CA ALA A 280 9.73 2.58 0.89
C ALA A 280 10.82 3.37 0.16
N VAL A 281 11.90 2.68 -0.18
CA VAL A 281 13.00 3.21 -0.97
C VAL A 281 13.21 2.30 -2.16
N ALA A 282 13.25 2.84 -3.35
CA ALA A 282 13.50 2.10 -4.58
C ALA A 282 14.51 2.83 -5.46
N VAL A 283 15.35 2.06 -6.15
CA VAL A 283 16.39 2.59 -7.06
C VAL A 283 16.02 2.26 -8.49
N GLU A 284 15.93 3.29 -9.33
CA GLU A 284 15.75 3.18 -10.76
C GLU A 284 17.05 3.47 -11.49
N LYS A 285 17.41 2.60 -12.42
CA LYS A 285 18.60 2.80 -13.25
C LYS A 285 18.43 3.99 -14.18
N SER A 286 19.41 4.87 -14.19
CA SER A 286 19.51 5.87 -15.23
C SER A 286 19.65 5.19 -16.60
N ALA A 287 18.84 5.61 -17.56
CA ALA A 287 19.03 5.16 -18.94
C ALA A 287 20.45 5.58 -19.38
N LYS A 288 21.32 4.61 -19.66
CA LYS A 288 22.64 4.90 -20.25
C LYS A 288 22.37 5.59 -21.60
N ARG A 289 22.78 6.86 -21.70
CA ARG A 289 22.86 7.56 -22.97
C ARG A 289 24.01 7.03 -23.79
#